data_c686fa18211eac7b73be7bfbb72e30e6
#
_entry.id   c686fa18211eac7b73be7bfbb72e30e6
#
_cell.length_a   1.000
_cell.length_b   1.000
_cell.length_c   1.000
_cell.angle_alpha   90.00
_cell.angle_beta   90.00
_cell.angle_gamma   90.00
#
_symmetry.space_group_name_H-M   'P 1'
#
loop_
_entity.id
_entity.type
_entity.pdbx_description
1 polymer ?
#
loop_
_entity_poly.entity_id
_entity_poly.type
_entity_poly.pdbx_seq_one_letter_code
_entity_poly.pdbx_strand_id
1 'polypeptide(L)'
;MNHNKLFVLLISMFFHFNVMEARDYVQYVDPYIGSGGHGHVFVGASVPFGAIQVGPQNIHKGWDWCSGYHYSDSVIIGFAHTHLNGTGCTDLGDVQVMPFTGKVRTKRGEQHDISGSYASYYKHENEIVRPNYYSLLMENGIKVELSATERVAIHRYHYPKQNVEKHILINLKEGNGFEDYASGLKKVDDYTIEGYRFVNGWAPEH
;
A
#
# COMPACT_ATOMS: atom_id res chain seq x y z
N MET A 1 63.94 -14.88 -4.19
CA MET A 1 62.90 -14.13 -4.88
C MET A 1 63.00 -12.70 -4.34
N ASN A 2 63.25 -11.71 -5.21
CA ASN A 2 63.48 -10.33 -4.78
C ASN A 2 62.27 -9.76 -4.12
N HIS A 3 62.42 -9.13 -2.94
CA HIS A 3 61.31 -8.54 -2.17
C HIS A 3 60.41 -7.63 -2.99
N ASN A 4 60.94 -6.91 -3.97
CA ASN A 4 60.20 -6.05 -4.89
C ASN A 4 59.24 -6.83 -5.80
N LYS A 5 59.57 -8.05 -6.22
CA LYS A 5 58.72 -8.90 -7.06
C LYS A 5 57.55 -9.47 -6.25
N LEU A 6 57.80 -9.81 -4.97
CA LEU A 6 56.76 -10.29 -4.05
C LEU A 6 55.76 -9.18 -3.73
N PHE A 7 56.25 -7.95 -3.53
CA PHE A 7 55.41 -6.79 -3.22
C PHE A 7 54.49 -6.40 -4.42
N VAL A 8 55.02 -6.45 -5.63
CA VAL A 8 54.22 -6.21 -6.87
C VAL A 8 53.20 -7.32 -7.07
N LEU A 9 53.51 -8.57 -6.74
CA LEU A 9 52.56 -9.69 -6.84
C LEU A 9 51.42 -9.56 -5.82
N LEU A 10 51.73 -9.13 -4.60
CA LEU A 10 50.71 -8.87 -3.58
C LEU A 10 49.81 -7.69 -3.94
N ILE A 11 50.35 -6.61 -4.48
CA ILE A 11 49.53 -5.47 -4.95
C ILE A 11 48.63 -5.88 -6.14
N SER A 12 49.15 -6.67 -7.09
CA SER A 12 48.35 -7.19 -8.20
C SER A 12 47.19 -8.09 -7.73
N MET A 13 47.41 -8.86 -6.66
CA MET A 13 46.38 -9.72 -6.10
C MET A 13 45.25 -8.93 -5.41
N PHE A 14 45.55 -7.74 -4.87
CA PHE A 14 44.55 -6.85 -4.29
C PHE A 14 43.67 -6.13 -5.33
N PHE A 15 44.16 -5.93 -6.57
CA PHE A 15 43.41 -5.28 -7.63
C PHE A 15 42.46 -6.22 -8.39
N HIS A 16 42.44 -7.53 -8.09
CA HIS A 16 41.52 -8.49 -8.68
C HIS A 16 40.31 -8.78 -7.76
N PHE A 17 39.96 -7.85 -6.87
CA PHE A 17 38.61 -7.86 -6.33
C PHE A 17 37.67 -7.51 -7.49
N ASN A 18 37.17 -8.55 -8.15
CA ASN A 18 35.98 -8.42 -8.99
C ASN A 18 34.93 -7.73 -8.12
N VAL A 19 34.61 -6.49 -8.43
CA VAL A 19 33.41 -5.87 -7.94
C VAL A 19 32.30 -6.79 -8.43
N MET A 20 31.81 -7.67 -7.56
CA MET A 20 30.59 -8.41 -7.83
C MET A 20 29.50 -7.34 -7.93
N GLU A 21 29.20 -6.95 -9.15
CA GLU A 21 28.05 -6.11 -9.44
C GLU A 21 26.83 -6.89 -8.96
N ALA A 22 26.24 -6.43 -7.87
CA ALA A 22 25.03 -7.04 -7.33
C ALA A 22 23.96 -6.90 -8.41
N ARG A 23 23.58 -8.01 -9.04
CA ARG A 23 22.51 -8.00 -10.01
C ARG A 23 21.22 -7.58 -9.33
N ASP A 24 20.61 -6.52 -9.84
CA ASP A 24 19.30 -6.08 -9.37
C ASP A 24 18.22 -7.06 -9.88
N TYR A 25 17.92 -8.06 -9.05
CA TYR A 25 16.87 -9.04 -9.35
C TYR A 25 15.46 -8.48 -9.14
N VAL A 26 15.31 -7.32 -8.51
CA VAL A 26 14.02 -6.67 -8.28
C VAL A 26 13.30 -6.37 -9.60
N GLN A 27 14.03 -6.10 -10.66
CA GLN A 27 13.46 -5.86 -12.00
C GLN A 27 12.70 -7.06 -12.59
N TYR A 28 12.91 -8.27 -12.08
CA TYR A 28 12.22 -9.48 -12.53
C TYR A 28 10.98 -9.83 -11.70
N VAL A 29 10.70 -9.05 -10.66
CA VAL A 29 9.51 -9.23 -9.82
C VAL A 29 8.35 -8.50 -10.46
N ASP A 30 7.29 -9.22 -10.79
CA ASP A 30 6.00 -8.66 -11.17
C ASP A 30 5.01 -8.74 -9.98
N PRO A 31 4.80 -7.63 -9.25
CA PRO A 31 3.91 -7.63 -8.09
C PRO A 31 2.41 -7.73 -8.43
N TYR A 32 2.04 -7.69 -9.70
CA TYR A 32 0.65 -7.87 -10.12
C TYR A 32 0.23 -9.35 -10.25
N ILE A 33 1.19 -10.27 -10.23
CA ILE A 33 0.87 -11.71 -10.29
C ILE A 33 -0.07 -12.09 -9.16
N GLY A 34 -1.23 -12.64 -9.52
CA GLY A 34 -2.28 -13.04 -8.59
C GLY A 34 -3.23 -11.93 -8.15
N SER A 35 -3.08 -10.68 -8.62
CA SER A 35 -3.95 -9.56 -8.25
C SER A 35 -5.24 -9.47 -9.08
N GLY A 36 -5.40 -10.32 -10.09
CA GLY A 36 -6.59 -10.39 -10.94
C GLY A 36 -7.17 -11.80 -11.03
N GLY A 37 -8.34 -11.94 -11.66
CA GLY A 37 -9.08 -13.20 -11.71
C GLY A 37 -9.37 -13.74 -10.31
N HIS A 38 -9.07 -15.00 -10.07
CA HIS A 38 -9.25 -15.67 -8.77
C HIS A 38 -7.94 -15.76 -7.95
N GLY A 39 -7.01 -14.82 -8.13
CA GLY A 39 -5.69 -14.90 -7.52
C GLY A 39 -5.63 -14.50 -6.05
N HIS A 40 -6.48 -13.56 -5.62
CA HIS A 40 -6.62 -13.11 -4.23
C HIS A 40 -5.31 -12.60 -3.59
N VAL A 41 -4.53 -11.83 -4.34
CA VAL A 41 -3.29 -11.21 -3.85
C VAL A 41 -3.44 -9.69 -3.86
N PHE A 42 -3.08 -9.05 -2.74
CA PHE A 42 -3.08 -7.60 -2.68
C PHE A 42 -1.91 -7.01 -3.49
N VAL A 43 -2.05 -5.76 -3.88
CA VAL A 43 -0.97 -4.95 -4.46
C VAL A 43 -0.62 -3.85 -3.47
N GLY A 44 0.68 -3.67 -3.21
CA GLY A 44 1.09 -2.66 -2.23
C GLY A 44 2.54 -2.83 -1.75
N ALA A 45 2.85 -2.22 -0.62
CA ALA A 45 4.15 -2.27 0.00
C ALA A 45 4.15 -3.11 1.28
N SER A 46 5.09 -4.01 1.40
CA SER A 46 5.34 -4.84 2.58
C SER A 46 6.78 -5.32 2.61
N VAL A 47 7.25 -5.71 3.77
CA VAL A 47 8.53 -6.43 3.92
C VAL A 47 8.27 -7.88 4.30
N PRO A 48 9.18 -8.82 4.05
CA PRO A 48 9.01 -10.21 4.42
C PRO A 48 8.63 -10.35 5.91
N PHE A 49 7.56 -11.10 6.18
CA PHE A 49 7.01 -11.34 7.52
C PHE A 49 6.55 -10.09 8.28
N GLY A 50 6.37 -8.96 7.59
CA GLY A 50 5.82 -7.75 8.20
C GLY A 50 4.33 -7.88 8.51
N ALA A 51 3.89 -7.30 9.63
CA ALA A 51 2.47 -7.18 9.96
C ALA A 51 1.79 -6.12 9.09
N ILE A 52 2.54 -5.14 8.59
CA ILE A 52 2.03 -4.10 7.71
C ILE A 52 2.12 -4.55 6.25
N GLN A 53 0.96 -4.46 5.59
CA GLN A 53 0.77 -4.71 4.17
C GLN A 53 -0.04 -3.54 3.61
N VAL A 54 0.62 -2.41 3.38
CA VAL A 54 -0.06 -1.17 2.99
C VAL A 54 -0.28 -1.11 1.48
N GLY A 55 -1.53 -0.94 1.09
CA GLY A 55 -1.88 -0.93 -0.33
C GLY A 55 -3.26 -0.33 -0.62
N PRO A 56 -3.59 -0.20 -1.92
CA PRO A 56 -4.88 0.30 -2.36
C PRO A 56 -6.03 -0.63 -1.95
N GLN A 57 -7.14 -0.03 -1.58
CA GLN A 57 -8.39 -0.70 -1.28
C GLN A 57 -9.44 -0.31 -2.33
N ASN A 58 -9.99 -1.30 -3.02
CA ASN A 58 -11.13 -1.14 -3.92
C ASN A 58 -12.46 -1.33 -3.17
N ILE A 59 -13.57 -0.99 -3.81
CA ILE A 59 -14.91 -1.32 -3.31
C ILE A 59 -15.08 -2.83 -3.41
N HIS A 60 -15.41 -3.47 -2.30
CA HIS A 60 -15.65 -4.92 -2.26
C HIS A 60 -16.84 -5.31 -3.15
N LYS A 61 -16.64 -6.29 -4.04
CA LYS A 61 -17.64 -6.79 -4.99
C LYS A 61 -17.86 -8.29 -4.93
N GLY A 62 -17.46 -8.92 -3.85
CA GLY A 62 -17.56 -10.36 -3.67
C GLY A 62 -16.22 -11.08 -3.65
N TRP A 63 -16.23 -12.36 -3.94
CA TRP A 63 -15.15 -13.29 -3.68
C TRP A 63 -13.78 -12.88 -4.24
N ASP A 64 -13.73 -12.40 -5.48
CA ASP A 64 -12.46 -12.01 -6.12
C ASP A 64 -11.82 -10.74 -5.52
N TRP A 65 -12.57 -9.97 -4.72
CA TRP A 65 -12.08 -8.79 -3.99
C TRP A 65 -11.65 -9.08 -2.56
N CYS A 66 -11.50 -10.36 -2.18
CA CYS A 66 -11.21 -10.74 -0.80
C CYS A 66 -9.84 -10.25 -0.29
N SER A 67 -8.90 -9.91 -1.18
CA SER A 67 -7.63 -9.29 -0.79
C SER A 67 -7.67 -7.75 -0.75
N GLY A 68 -8.84 -7.14 -0.99
CA GLY A 68 -9.03 -5.68 -0.97
C GLY A 68 -8.67 -4.96 -2.27
N TYR A 69 -7.85 -5.55 -3.11
CA TYR A 69 -7.49 -5.06 -4.44
C TYR A 69 -7.86 -6.09 -5.51
N HIS A 70 -8.34 -5.63 -6.65
CA HIS A 70 -8.50 -6.46 -7.82
C HIS A 70 -8.08 -5.70 -9.08
N TYR A 71 -7.22 -6.30 -9.91
CA TYR A 71 -6.62 -5.65 -11.08
C TYR A 71 -7.63 -5.13 -12.11
N SER A 72 -8.83 -5.68 -12.19
CA SER A 72 -9.87 -5.16 -13.10
C SER A 72 -10.60 -3.92 -12.59
N ASP A 73 -10.29 -3.46 -11.39
CA ASP A 73 -10.97 -2.31 -10.80
C ASP A 73 -10.36 -0.97 -11.24
N SER A 74 -11.13 0.09 -11.15
CA SER A 74 -10.73 1.46 -11.48
C SER A 74 -11.17 2.49 -10.43
N VAL A 75 -11.67 2.03 -9.28
CA VAL A 75 -12.11 2.88 -8.17
C VAL A 75 -11.33 2.52 -6.92
N ILE A 76 -10.73 3.54 -6.30
CA ILE A 76 -10.03 3.42 -5.03
C ILE A 76 -10.78 4.17 -3.93
N ILE A 77 -10.92 3.54 -2.76
CA ILE A 77 -11.58 4.10 -1.58
C ILE A 77 -10.62 4.42 -0.45
N GLY A 78 -9.35 4.08 -0.60
CA GLY A 78 -8.30 4.37 0.38
C GLY A 78 -7.11 3.44 0.26
N PHE A 79 -6.22 3.56 1.22
CA PHE A 79 -5.04 2.73 1.37
C PHE A 79 -5.10 2.10 2.75
N ALA A 80 -5.38 0.79 2.79
CA ALA A 80 -5.46 0.02 4.03
C ALA A 80 -4.07 -0.47 4.46
N HIS A 81 -3.90 -0.72 5.75
CA HIS A 81 -2.62 -1.14 6.34
C HIS A 81 -2.49 -2.64 6.49
N THR A 82 -3.59 -3.37 6.36
CA THR A 82 -3.63 -4.83 6.47
C THR A 82 -4.40 -5.45 5.31
N HIS A 83 -3.93 -6.57 4.79
CA HIS A 83 -4.59 -7.31 3.71
C HIS A 83 -4.43 -8.81 3.94
N LEU A 84 -5.50 -9.57 3.69
CA LEU A 84 -5.45 -11.00 3.69
C LEU A 84 -5.14 -11.50 2.27
N ASN A 85 -4.17 -12.40 2.12
CA ASN A 85 -3.69 -12.86 0.83
C ASN A 85 -3.80 -14.37 0.67
N GLY A 86 -4.07 -14.81 -0.55
CA GLY A 86 -4.07 -16.22 -0.93
C GLY A 86 -5.24 -17.02 -0.37
N THR A 87 -6.26 -16.36 0.14
CA THR A 87 -7.48 -16.99 0.66
C THR A 87 -8.70 -16.53 -0.11
N GLY A 88 -9.78 -17.30 -0.07
CA GLY A 88 -11.07 -16.92 -0.63
C GLY A 88 -12.01 -16.28 0.40
N CYS A 89 -11.49 -15.78 1.51
CA CYS A 89 -12.26 -15.13 2.57
C CYS A 89 -11.93 -13.65 2.60
N THR A 90 -12.95 -12.82 2.82
CA THR A 90 -12.78 -11.39 3.10
C THR A 90 -12.40 -11.22 4.56
N ASP A 91 -11.38 -10.46 4.82
CA ASP A 91 -11.02 -9.99 6.16
C ASP A 91 -10.02 -8.83 6.07
N LEU A 92 -9.67 -8.24 7.21
CA LEU A 92 -8.70 -7.14 7.30
C LEU A 92 -9.15 -5.89 6.49
N GLY A 93 -8.24 -5.21 5.82
CA GLY A 93 -8.51 -3.91 5.19
C GLY A 93 -8.59 -2.80 6.23
N ASP A 94 -7.86 -2.97 7.35
CA ASP A 94 -7.96 -2.10 8.52
C ASP A 94 -7.24 -0.78 8.32
N VAL A 95 -7.76 0.24 9.01
CA VAL A 95 -7.19 1.58 9.07
C VAL A 95 -6.94 2.13 7.66
N GLN A 96 -8.03 2.38 6.93
CA GLN A 96 -7.93 2.97 5.61
C GLN A 96 -7.66 4.47 5.72
N VAL A 97 -6.72 4.94 4.92
CA VAL A 97 -6.38 6.36 4.83
C VAL A 97 -6.58 6.84 3.40
N MET A 98 -7.36 7.90 3.22
CA MET A 98 -7.66 8.44 1.88
C MET A 98 -7.39 9.95 1.83
N PRO A 99 -6.43 10.41 1.00
CA PRO A 99 -6.23 11.82 0.73
C PRO A 99 -7.24 12.34 -0.30
N PHE A 100 -7.81 13.52 -0.07
CA PHE A 100 -8.69 14.18 -1.03
C PHE A 100 -8.62 15.73 -0.88
N THR A 101 -9.30 16.46 -1.77
CA THR A 101 -9.32 17.94 -1.78
C THR A 101 -10.74 18.47 -1.81
N GLY A 102 -10.90 19.73 -1.42
CA GLY A 102 -12.17 20.48 -1.48
C GLY A 102 -13.07 20.20 -0.27
N LYS A 103 -14.38 20.14 -0.46
CA LYS A 103 -15.32 19.96 0.65
C LYS A 103 -15.10 18.62 1.36
N VAL A 104 -15.26 18.60 2.68
CA VAL A 104 -15.21 17.37 3.48
C VAL A 104 -16.28 16.39 3.00
N ARG A 105 -15.87 15.16 2.77
CA ARG A 105 -16.72 14.06 2.30
C ARG A 105 -16.47 12.85 3.17
N THR A 106 -17.54 12.18 3.56
CA THR A 106 -17.50 10.97 4.40
C THR A 106 -18.17 9.77 3.74
N LYS A 107 -18.81 9.97 2.59
CA LYS A 107 -19.41 8.88 1.82
C LYS A 107 -18.35 8.19 0.96
N ARG A 108 -18.34 6.88 0.95
CA ARG A 108 -17.46 6.06 0.13
C ARG A 108 -17.75 6.21 -1.37
N GLY A 109 -19.04 6.34 -1.75
CA GLY A 109 -19.48 6.20 -3.14
C GLY A 109 -19.76 4.75 -3.52
N GLU A 110 -20.23 4.58 -4.72
CA GLU A 110 -20.54 3.29 -5.33
C GLU A 110 -19.66 3.07 -6.56
N GLN A 111 -19.54 1.82 -7.02
CA GLN A 111 -18.63 1.45 -8.12
C GLN A 111 -18.81 2.28 -9.40
N HIS A 112 -20.05 2.65 -9.70
CA HIS A 112 -20.39 3.37 -10.93
C HIS A 112 -20.73 4.84 -10.69
N ASP A 113 -20.78 5.27 -9.42
CA ASP A 113 -21.06 6.65 -9.04
C ASP A 113 -20.33 7.03 -7.77
N ILE A 114 -19.18 7.67 -7.94
CA ILE A 114 -18.41 8.26 -6.85
C ILE A 114 -18.68 9.75 -6.65
N SER A 115 -19.74 10.29 -7.26
CA SER A 115 -20.11 11.70 -7.15
C SER A 115 -20.34 12.10 -5.69
N GLY A 116 -19.67 13.16 -5.25
CA GLY A 116 -19.78 13.65 -3.88
C GLY A 116 -19.15 12.74 -2.81
N SER A 117 -18.45 11.68 -3.21
CA SER A 117 -17.72 10.78 -2.32
C SER A 117 -16.27 11.19 -2.13
N TYR A 118 -15.56 10.52 -1.22
CA TYR A 118 -14.11 10.66 -1.06
C TYR A 118 -13.31 9.74 -2.00
N ALA A 119 -13.94 8.75 -2.64
CA ALA A 119 -13.30 7.84 -3.58
C ALA A 119 -12.72 8.57 -4.80
N SER A 120 -11.82 7.92 -5.50
CA SER A 120 -11.24 8.41 -6.75
C SER A 120 -11.18 7.33 -7.80
N TYR A 121 -11.36 7.70 -9.06
CA TYR A 121 -10.97 6.86 -10.18
C TYR A 121 -9.46 6.83 -10.33
N TYR A 122 -8.94 5.74 -10.89
CA TYR A 122 -7.54 5.59 -11.25
C TYR A 122 -7.39 4.70 -12.49
N LYS A 123 -6.18 4.70 -13.04
CA LYS A 123 -5.77 3.86 -14.17
C LYS A 123 -4.50 3.12 -13.82
N HIS A 124 -4.37 1.87 -14.25
CA HIS A 124 -3.17 1.06 -14.00
C HIS A 124 -1.90 1.64 -14.63
N GLU A 125 -2.02 2.38 -15.74
CA GLU A 125 -0.89 3.09 -16.33
C GLU A 125 -0.26 4.15 -15.40
N ASN A 126 -0.99 4.56 -14.38
CA ASN A 126 -0.57 5.52 -13.36
C ASN A 126 -0.12 4.85 -12.05
N GLU A 127 -0.09 3.52 -12.00
CA GLU A 127 0.43 2.75 -10.88
C GLU A 127 1.90 2.39 -11.11
N ILE A 128 2.69 2.43 -10.05
CA ILE A 128 4.04 1.87 -10.01
C ILE A 128 4.09 0.94 -8.81
N VAL A 129 4.32 -0.34 -9.07
CA VAL A 129 4.42 -1.35 -8.01
C VAL A 129 5.79 -2.01 -8.09
N ARG A 130 6.48 -2.07 -6.95
CA ARG A 130 7.78 -2.73 -6.79
C ARG A 130 7.82 -3.37 -5.39
N PRO A 131 8.72 -4.32 -5.14
CA PRO A 131 8.92 -4.81 -3.78
C PRO A 131 9.06 -3.67 -2.78
N ASN A 132 8.20 -3.67 -1.76
CA ASN A 132 8.10 -2.65 -0.71
C ASN A 132 7.88 -1.20 -1.18
N TYR A 133 7.32 -1.00 -2.37
CA TYR A 133 6.96 0.32 -2.86
C TYR A 133 5.71 0.28 -3.73
N TYR A 134 4.77 1.17 -3.44
CA TYR A 134 3.60 1.43 -4.26
C TYR A 134 3.46 2.92 -4.54
N SER A 135 3.09 3.29 -5.74
CA SER A 135 2.74 4.66 -6.09
C SER A 135 1.56 4.70 -7.06
N LEU A 136 0.69 5.66 -6.86
CA LEU A 136 -0.47 5.90 -7.71
C LEU A 136 -0.70 7.40 -7.92
N LEU A 137 -0.87 7.81 -9.18
CA LEU A 137 -1.46 9.11 -9.50
C LEU A 137 -2.95 8.91 -9.76
N MET A 138 -3.77 9.35 -8.80
CA MET A 138 -5.23 9.30 -8.89
C MET A 138 -5.77 10.35 -9.88
N GLU A 139 -6.97 10.12 -10.42
CA GLU A 139 -7.58 11.08 -11.37
C GLU A 139 -7.94 12.44 -10.74
N ASN A 140 -8.08 12.51 -9.42
CA ASN A 140 -8.21 13.76 -8.70
C ASN A 140 -6.90 14.59 -8.61
N GLY A 141 -5.81 14.09 -9.21
CA GLY A 141 -4.51 14.75 -9.30
C GLY A 141 -3.61 14.56 -8.07
N ILE A 142 -4.01 13.78 -7.08
CA ILE A 142 -3.17 13.47 -5.93
C ILE A 142 -2.29 12.27 -6.25
N LYS A 143 -0.96 12.43 -6.11
CA LYS A 143 -0.04 11.31 -6.15
C LYS A 143 0.20 10.77 -4.75
N VAL A 144 0.07 9.47 -4.60
CA VAL A 144 0.32 8.71 -3.38
C VAL A 144 1.58 7.87 -3.57
N GLU A 145 2.41 7.79 -2.54
CA GLU A 145 3.55 6.88 -2.46
C GLU A 145 3.51 6.18 -1.09
N LEU A 146 3.70 4.87 -1.12
CA LEU A 146 3.64 4.01 0.07
C LEU A 146 4.90 3.17 0.18
N SER A 147 5.35 2.97 1.40
CA SER A 147 6.38 2.00 1.77
C SER A 147 6.10 1.49 3.18
N ALA A 148 6.73 0.39 3.57
CA ALA A 148 6.49 -0.22 4.88
C ALA A 148 7.78 -0.73 5.52
N THR A 149 7.76 -0.82 6.84
CA THR A 149 8.61 -1.68 7.63
C THR A 149 7.76 -2.82 8.20
N GLU A 150 8.30 -3.63 9.08
CA GLU A 150 7.57 -4.74 9.69
C GLU A 150 6.28 -4.29 10.41
N ARG A 151 6.24 -3.08 10.97
CA ARG A 151 5.15 -2.57 11.81
C ARG A 151 4.73 -1.14 11.53
N VAL A 152 5.33 -0.47 10.53
CA VAL A 152 5.04 0.94 10.22
C VAL A 152 4.80 1.09 8.73
N ALA A 153 3.72 1.74 8.34
CA ALA A 153 3.51 2.23 6.99
C ALA A 153 3.93 3.69 6.88
N ILE A 154 4.51 4.04 5.74
CA ILE A 154 4.84 5.42 5.39
C ILE A 154 3.99 5.80 4.20
N HIS A 155 3.25 6.89 4.34
CA HIS A 155 2.45 7.50 3.28
C HIS A 155 3.02 8.86 2.93
N ARG A 156 3.18 9.13 1.65
CA ARG A 156 3.52 10.45 1.12
C ARG A 156 2.46 10.86 0.11
N TYR A 157 1.87 12.03 0.32
CA TYR A 157 0.84 12.58 -0.55
C TYR A 157 1.32 13.86 -1.21
N HIS A 158 1.28 13.90 -2.54
CA HIS A 158 1.56 15.08 -3.33
C HIS A 158 0.24 15.62 -3.87
N TYR A 159 -0.20 16.73 -3.30
CA TYR A 159 -1.43 17.39 -3.73
C TYR A 159 -1.17 18.29 -4.93
N PRO A 160 -2.15 18.44 -5.85
CA PRO A 160 -2.03 19.36 -6.96
C PRO A 160 -1.83 20.80 -6.47
N LYS A 161 -1.11 21.62 -7.26
CA LYS A 161 -0.84 23.03 -6.96
C LYS A 161 -2.09 23.90 -7.16
N GLN A 162 -3.11 23.67 -6.37
CA GLN A 162 -4.35 24.43 -6.36
C GLN A 162 -4.58 25.01 -4.96
N ASN A 163 -5.21 26.16 -4.90
CA ASN A 163 -5.59 26.78 -3.62
C ASN A 163 -6.93 26.17 -3.14
N VAL A 164 -6.90 24.89 -2.78
CA VAL A 164 -8.04 24.15 -2.27
C VAL A 164 -7.67 23.49 -0.94
N GLU A 165 -8.68 23.27 -0.11
CA GLU A 165 -8.50 22.55 1.14
C GLU A 165 -8.00 21.12 0.88
N LYS A 166 -7.06 20.67 1.70
CA LYS A 166 -6.44 19.33 1.62
C LYS A 166 -6.86 18.56 2.85
N HIS A 167 -7.32 17.33 2.62
CA HIS A 167 -7.84 16.47 3.67
C HIS A 167 -7.18 15.11 3.63
N ILE A 168 -7.13 14.49 4.80
CA ILE A 168 -6.82 13.07 4.99
C ILE A 168 -7.98 12.48 5.80
N LEU A 169 -8.70 11.55 5.20
CA LEU A 169 -9.71 10.74 5.89
C LEU A 169 -9.02 9.52 6.49
N ILE A 170 -9.23 9.28 7.77
CA ILE A 170 -8.92 8.02 8.45
C ILE A 170 -10.25 7.29 8.64
N ASN A 171 -10.45 6.22 7.90
CA ASN A 171 -11.67 5.43 7.96
C ASN A 171 -11.42 4.17 8.82
N LEU A 172 -12.12 4.09 9.94
CA LEU A 172 -12.12 2.94 10.85
C LEU A 172 -13.40 2.12 10.75
N LYS A 173 -14.41 2.61 10.02
CA LYS A 173 -15.72 1.96 9.92
C LYS A 173 -15.73 0.82 8.90
N GLU A 174 -15.07 1.01 7.78
CA GLU A 174 -15.05 0.04 6.71
C GLU A 174 -13.76 -0.78 6.73
N GLY A 175 -13.88 -2.07 6.50
CA GLY A 175 -12.81 -2.99 6.22
C GLY A 175 -13.07 -3.71 4.90
N ASN A 176 -12.38 -4.79 4.64
CA ASN A 176 -12.61 -5.60 3.45
C ASN A 176 -13.74 -6.63 3.70
N GLY A 177 -14.99 -6.16 3.58
CA GLY A 177 -16.19 -6.99 3.72
C GLY A 177 -16.77 -7.03 5.15
N PHE A 178 -16.14 -6.40 6.13
CA PHE A 178 -16.62 -6.33 7.50
C PHE A 178 -16.60 -4.90 8.02
N GLU A 179 -17.67 -4.52 8.72
CA GLU A 179 -17.74 -3.26 9.45
C GLU A 179 -17.20 -3.43 10.87
N ASP A 180 -16.76 -2.35 11.47
CA ASP A 180 -16.36 -2.34 12.87
C ASP A 180 -17.59 -2.45 13.79
N TYR A 181 -17.45 -3.15 14.92
CA TYR A 181 -18.41 -3.08 16.02
C TYR A 181 -17.99 -2.09 17.11
N ALA A 182 -16.72 -1.72 17.15
CA ALA A 182 -16.21 -0.65 18.01
C ALA A 182 -14.94 -0.04 17.40
N SER A 183 -14.88 1.28 17.39
CA SER A 183 -13.69 2.01 16.95
C SER A 183 -13.61 3.37 17.64
N GLY A 184 -12.42 3.91 17.75
CA GLY A 184 -12.20 5.24 18.31
C GLY A 184 -10.90 5.85 17.86
N LEU A 185 -10.90 7.18 17.79
CA LEU A 185 -9.72 8.01 17.55
C LEU A 185 -9.59 9.06 18.64
N LYS A 186 -8.36 9.32 19.06
CA LYS A 186 -8.02 10.37 20.01
C LYS A 186 -6.82 11.15 19.51
N LYS A 187 -6.93 12.47 19.49
CA LYS A 187 -5.78 13.36 19.27
C LYS A 187 -4.93 13.36 20.55
N VAL A 188 -3.68 12.93 20.41
CA VAL A 188 -2.69 12.94 21.50
C VAL A 188 -2.00 14.31 21.54
N ASP A 189 -1.52 14.78 20.39
CA ASP A 189 -0.90 16.10 20.20
C ASP A 189 -1.14 16.60 18.77
N ASP A 190 -0.39 17.63 18.32
CA ASP A 190 -0.59 18.20 16.98
C ASP A 190 -0.07 17.31 15.84
N TYR A 191 0.68 16.27 16.15
CA TYR A 191 1.32 15.38 15.18
C TYR A 191 0.89 13.91 15.37
N THR A 192 0.18 13.61 16.46
CA THR A 192 -0.12 12.24 16.86
C THR A 192 -1.60 12.02 17.08
N ILE A 193 -2.11 10.99 16.42
CA ILE A 193 -3.45 10.44 16.64
C ILE A 193 -3.26 8.97 17.02
N GLU A 194 -3.93 8.52 18.08
CA GLU A 194 -4.04 7.11 18.44
C GLU A 194 -5.48 6.62 18.26
N GLY A 195 -5.64 5.33 18.05
CA GLY A 195 -6.97 4.77 17.88
C GLY A 195 -6.99 3.26 17.92
N TYR A 196 -8.21 2.74 17.84
CA TYR A 196 -8.48 1.31 17.78
C TYR A 196 -9.65 1.02 16.86
N ARG A 197 -9.70 -0.21 16.36
CA ARG A 197 -10.78 -0.78 15.58
C ARG A 197 -10.94 -2.24 15.95
N PHE A 198 -12.17 -2.66 16.23
CA PHE A 198 -12.55 -4.05 16.48
C PHE A 198 -13.57 -4.49 15.45
N VAL A 199 -13.36 -5.65 14.88
CA VAL A 199 -14.22 -6.25 13.85
C VAL A 199 -14.53 -7.69 14.20
N ASN A 200 -15.68 -8.16 13.74
CA ASN A 200 -16.00 -9.57 13.70
C ASN A 200 -15.68 -10.08 12.28
N GLY A 201 -14.42 -10.41 12.05
CA GLY A 201 -13.96 -10.93 10.78
C GLY A 201 -14.16 -12.44 10.64
N TRP A 202 -13.41 -13.03 9.73
CA TRP A 202 -13.43 -14.48 9.48
C TRP A 202 -13.04 -15.32 10.71
N ALA A 203 -12.21 -14.78 11.58
CA ALA A 203 -11.79 -15.43 12.83
C ALA A 203 -12.12 -14.53 14.05
N PRO A 204 -13.40 -14.39 14.44
CA PRO A 204 -13.82 -13.39 15.42
C PRO A 204 -13.38 -13.65 16.85
N GLU A 205 -12.89 -14.85 17.15
CA GLU A 205 -12.50 -15.26 18.52
C GLU A 205 -10.98 -15.25 18.74
N HIS A 206 -10.21 -14.63 17.84
CA HIS A 206 -8.73 -14.61 17.92
C HIS A 206 -8.17 -13.20 18.02
#